data_abb28d0b76e64acfe6e4ea21478c1a39
#
_entry.id   abb28d0b76e64acfe6e4ea21478c1a39
#
_cell.length_a   1.000
_cell.length_b   1.000
_cell.length_c   1.000
_cell.angle_alpha   90.00
_cell.angle_beta   90.00
_cell.angle_gamma   90.00
#
_symmetry.space_group_name_H-M   'P 1'
#
loop_
_entity.id
_entity.type
_entity.pdbx_description
1 polymer ?
#
loop_
_entity_poly.entity_id
_entity_poly.type
_entity_poly.pdbx_seq_one_letter_code
_entity_poly.pdbx_strand_id
1 'polypeptide(L)'
;HVAPESGSSDPNSPVVYDPVSPEAHLDPYPIYQQLRDHHPLYYIAEHDAWALSRYTDVQEGLRDWETFSSSEGVELGTYVKFFGPGSIQELDPPRHDVLRKVLAPRFLNKAVKSYEPMVEATAAELLEDLPHHADLDLGLAFTQRLPIMTIFRILGIPEADIAWTTD
;
A
#
# COMPACT_ATOMS: atom_id res chain seq x y z
N HIS A 1 24.29 -9.59 23.93
CA HIS A 1 23.41 -8.53 23.40
C HIS A 1 24.28 -7.31 23.18
N VAL A 2 24.82 -7.15 21.98
CA VAL A 2 25.49 -5.92 21.54
C VAL A 2 24.38 -5.11 20.86
N ALA A 3 24.07 -3.93 21.44
CA ALA A 3 23.19 -2.97 20.79
C ALA A 3 23.83 -2.49 19.48
N PRO A 4 23.07 -2.31 18.39
CA PRO A 4 23.63 -1.71 17.19
C PRO A 4 24.05 -0.27 17.50
N GLU A 5 25.28 0.06 17.14
CA GLU A 5 25.79 1.43 17.25
C GLU A 5 24.90 2.35 16.40
N SER A 6 24.41 3.41 17.02
CA SER A 6 23.64 4.47 16.38
C SER A 6 24.47 5.08 15.26
N GLY A 7 24.00 4.88 14.02
CA GLY A 7 24.63 5.42 12.83
C GLY A 7 24.87 6.93 12.97
N SER A 8 26.06 7.35 12.60
CA SER A 8 26.56 8.73 12.62
C SER A 8 25.59 9.65 11.86
N SER A 9 25.01 10.59 12.56
CA SER A 9 24.18 11.68 12.01
C SER A 9 25.04 12.82 11.46
N ASP A 10 26.03 12.52 10.63
CA ASP A 10 26.79 13.54 9.93
C ASP A 10 25.94 14.14 8.79
N PRO A 11 25.53 15.43 8.87
CA PRO A 11 24.72 16.06 7.85
C PRO A 11 25.42 16.14 6.47
N ASN A 12 26.72 15.86 6.43
CA ASN A 12 27.52 15.83 5.20
C ASN A 12 27.76 14.44 4.63
N SER A 13 27.26 13.38 5.25
CA SER A 13 27.36 12.05 4.67
C SER A 13 26.48 11.96 3.40
N PRO A 14 27.01 11.39 2.30
CA PRO A 14 26.20 11.22 1.10
C PRO A 14 25.02 10.29 1.43
N VAL A 15 23.82 10.81 1.32
CA VAL A 15 22.60 10.02 1.46
C VAL A 15 22.44 9.19 0.19
N VAL A 16 22.33 7.87 0.34
CA VAL A 16 21.96 6.96 -0.72
C VAL A 16 20.63 6.36 -0.34
N TYR A 17 19.60 6.62 -1.12
CA TYR A 17 18.26 6.10 -0.90
C TYR A 17 17.76 5.38 -2.15
N ASP A 18 17.50 4.09 -1.99
CA ASP A 18 16.80 3.25 -2.96
C ASP A 18 15.61 2.61 -2.23
N PRO A 19 14.35 2.95 -2.61
CA PRO A 19 13.16 2.44 -1.94
C PRO A 19 12.95 0.94 -2.09
N VAL A 20 13.58 0.29 -3.07
CA VAL A 20 13.48 -1.16 -3.30
C VAL A 20 14.66 -1.94 -2.70
N SER A 21 15.61 -1.28 -2.04
CA SER A 21 16.73 -1.93 -1.39
C SER A 21 16.31 -2.76 -0.17
N PRO A 22 17.01 -3.88 0.15
CA PRO A 22 16.75 -4.64 1.35
C PRO A 22 16.84 -3.81 2.63
N GLU A 23 17.75 -2.85 2.70
CA GLU A 23 17.97 -1.96 3.84
C GLU A 23 16.75 -1.05 4.06
N ALA A 24 16.19 -0.47 2.99
CA ALA A 24 14.99 0.34 3.05
C ALA A 24 13.75 -0.46 3.49
N HIS A 25 13.70 -1.76 3.19
CA HIS A 25 12.61 -2.63 3.63
C HIS A 25 12.75 -3.08 5.09
N LEU A 26 13.98 -3.28 5.57
CA LEU A 26 14.20 -3.76 6.94
C LEU A 26 14.02 -2.66 7.98
N ASP A 27 14.59 -1.48 7.76
CA ASP A 27 14.45 -0.31 8.65
C ASP A 27 14.57 1.01 7.87
N PRO A 28 13.46 1.51 7.32
CA PRO A 28 13.46 2.74 6.53
C PRO A 28 13.57 4.03 7.36
N TYR A 29 13.32 3.97 8.67
CA TYR A 29 13.15 5.18 9.49
C TYR A 29 14.39 6.07 9.59
N PRO A 30 15.61 5.54 9.75
CA PRO A 30 16.82 6.37 9.80
C PRO A 30 17.06 7.14 8.49
N ILE A 31 16.89 6.48 7.34
CA ILE A 31 17.06 7.15 6.05
C ILE A 31 15.94 8.18 5.79
N TYR A 32 14.70 7.88 6.18
CA TYR A 32 13.59 8.84 6.07
C TYR A 32 13.81 10.08 6.93
N GLN A 33 14.47 9.95 8.10
CA GLN A 33 14.84 11.10 8.90
C GLN A 33 15.87 11.97 8.16
N GLN A 34 16.94 11.38 7.64
CA GLN A 34 17.96 12.11 6.87
C GLN A 34 17.36 12.82 5.64
N LEU A 35 16.46 12.14 4.91
CA LEU A 35 15.77 12.76 3.79
C LEU A 35 14.96 13.98 4.24
N ARG A 36 14.13 13.87 5.30
CA ARG A 36 13.33 14.99 5.79
C ARG A 36 14.17 16.18 6.24
N ASP A 37 15.29 15.90 6.92
CA ASP A 37 16.10 16.93 7.55
C ASP A 37 17.01 17.65 6.55
N HIS A 38 17.59 16.89 5.60
CA HIS A 38 18.66 17.40 4.73
C HIS A 38 18.35 17.35 3.22
N HIS A 39 17.50 16.41 2.77
CA HIS A 39 17.18 16.17 1.37
C HIS A 39 15.68 15.98 1.14
N PRO A 40 14.83 16.97 1.47
CA PRO A 40 13.37 16.81 1.43
C PRO A 40 12.81 16.51 0.03
N LEU A 41 13.56 16.88 -1.00
CA LEU A 41 13.36 16.47 -2.38
C LEU A 41 14.66 15.77 -2.83
N TYR A 42 14.57 14.44 -3.07
CA TYR A 42 15.73 13.61 -3.41
C TYR A 42 15.52 12.93 -4.76
N TYR A 43 16.52 13.05 -5.64
CA TYR A 43 16.48 12.36 -6.94
C TYR A 43 17.10 10.98 -6.85
N ILE A 44 16.34 9.97 -7.23
CA ILE A 44 16.73 8.55 -7.25
C ILE A 44 17.16 8.21 -8.68
N ALA A 45 18.45 8.28 -8.96
CA ALA A 45 19.00 8.16 -10.32
C ALA A 45 18.70 6.79 -10.95
N GLU A 46 18.71 5.72 -10.16
CA GLU A 46 18.47 4.35 -10.62
C GLU A 46 17.05 4.17 -11.17
N HIS A 47 16.11 4.97 -10.71
CA HIS A 47 14.68 4.87 -11.08
C HIS A 47 14.19 6.06 -11.90
N ASP A 48 15.06 7.04 -12.16
CA ASP A 48 14.67 8.33 -12.78
C ASP A 48 13.44 8.96 -12.11
N ALA A 49 13.46 8.99 -10.77
CA ALA A 49 12.34 9.39 -9.97
C ALA A 49 12.74 10.36 -8.84
N TRP A 50 11.76 11.11 -8.34
CA TRP A 50 11.95 12.03 -7.23
C TRP A 50 11.20 11.54 -6.00
N ALA A 51 11.85 11.55 -4.84
CA ALA A 51 11.26 11.27 -3.55
C ALA A 51 10.98 12.55 -2.79
N LEU A 52 9.73 12.75 -2.37
CA LEU A 52 9.31 13.75 -1.40
C LEU A 52 9.24 13.12 -0.02
N SER A 53 9.85 13.75 0.98
CA SER A 53 9.95 13.15 2.33
C SER A 53 9.23 13.93 3.42
N ARG A 54 8.96 15.22 3.26
CA ARG A 54 8.25 16.04 4.25
C ARG A 54 6.75 15.90 4.08
N TYR A 55 6.02 15.81 5.19
CA TYR A 55 4.57 15.65 5.20
C TYR A 55 3.83 16.71 4.38
N THR A 56 4.20 17.99 4.52
CA THR A 56 3.57 19.09 3.78
C THR A 56 3.76 18.93 2.27
N ASP A 57 4.99 18.65 1.85
CA ASP A 57 5.33 18.52 0.42
C ASP A 57 4.61 17.31 -0.20
N VAL A 58 4.58 16.18 0.51
CA VAL A 58 3.82 14.98 0.10
C VAL A 58 2.32 15.28 0.02
N GLN A 59 1.76 15.98 1.02
CA GLN A 59 0.34 16.32 1.03
C GLN A 59 -0.04 17.27 -0.11
N GLU A 60 0.81 18.25 -0.41
CA GLU A 60 0.63 19.18 -1.53
C GLU A 60 0.74 18.44 -2.86
N GLY A 61 1.78 17.62 -3.04
CA GLY A 61 1.98 16.82 -4.26
C GLY A 61 0.81 15.87 -4.53
N LEU A 62 0.27 15.19 -3.51
CA LEU A 62 -0.89 14.29 -3.66
C LEU A 62 -2.20 15.02 -4.02
N ARG A 63 -2.27 16.33 -3.80
CA ARG A 63 -3.45 17.15 -4.16
C ARG A 63 -3.34 17.80 -5.51
N ASP A 64 -2.13 18.05 -5.95
CA ASP A 64 -1.83 18.71 -7.22
C ASP A 64 -1.72 17.69 -8.36
N TRP A 65 -2.87 17.07 -8.67
CA TRP A 65 -2.98 16.07 -9.74
C TRP A 65 -2.70 16.65 -11.14
N GLU A 66 -2.83 17.95 -11.32
CA GLU A 66 -2.52 18.63 -12.61
C GLU A 66 -1.01 18.63 -12.88
N THR A 67 -0.19 18.74 -11.82
CA THR A 67 1.27 18.68 -11.93
C THR A 67 1.78 17.23 -11.79
N PHE A 68 1.20 16.47 -10.84
CA PHE A 68 1.61 15.10 -10.50
C PHE A 68 0.53 14.10 -10.91
N SER A 69 0.40 13.89 -12.21
CA SER A 69 -0.57 12.97 -12.80
C SER A 69 -0.28 11.52 -12.41
N SER A 70 -1.34 10.74 -12.12
CA SER A 70 -1.25 9.29 -11.93
C SER A 70 -1.43 8.50 -13.23
N SER A 71 -1.71 9.16 -14.36
CA SER A 71 -2.05 8.49 -15.63
C SER A 71 -0.90 7.71 -16.27
N GLU A 72 0.34 8.00 -15.89
CA GLU A 72 1.53 7.29 -16.36
C GLU A 72 1.94 6.12 -15.46
N GLY A 73 1.23 5.92 -14.35
CA GLY A 73 1.48 4.87 -13.37
C GLY A 73 1.58 5.39 -11.93
N VAL A 74 1.48 4.49 -10.98
CA VAL A 74 1.49 4.80 -9.53
C VAL A 74 2.58 4.04 -8.76
N GLU A 75 3.45 3.32 -9.46
CA GLU A 75 4.51 2.50 -8.86
C GLU A 75 5.85 2.78 -9.51
N LEU A 76 6.93 2.55 -8.75
CA LEU A 76 8.30 2.63 -9.25
C LEU A 76 8.70 1.34 -9.98
N GLY A 77 9.35 1.48 -11.13
CA GLY A 77 9.96 0.37 -11.88
C GLY A 77 8.98 -0.41 -12.77
N THR A 78 9.33 -1.66 -13.07
CA THR A 78 8.62 -2.53 -14.02
C THR A 78 7.27 -3.04 -13.56
N TYR A 79 6.88 -2.81 -12.32
CA TYR A 79 5.59 -3.21 -11.75
C TYR A 79 4.41 -2.34 -12.22
N VAL A 80 4.68 -1.31 -12.98
CA VAL A 80 3.74 -0.30 -13.53
C VAL A 80 2.52 -0.88 -14.27
N LYS A 81 2.48 -2.16 -14.59
CA LYS A 81 1.39 -2.78 -15.36
C LYS A 81 0.56 -3.81 -14.61
N PHE A 82 0.68 -3.90 -13.28
CA PHE A 82 -0.04 -4.92 -12.53
C PHE A 82 -1.57 -4.72 -12.60
N PHE A 83 -2.03 -3.46 -12.62
CA PHE A 83 -3.46 -3.15 -12.64
C PHE A 83 -4.05 -3.01 -14.06
N GLY A 84 -3.22 -2.89 -15.09
CA GLY A 84 -3.67 -2.70 -16.47
C GLY A 84 -4.27 -1.31 -16.77
N PRO A 85 -4.41 -0.95 -18.03
CA PRO A 85 -4.91 0.36 -18.42
C PRO A 85 -6.37 0.54 -18.00
N GLY A 86 -6.64 1.60 -17.25
CA GLY A 86 -7.99 1.96 -16.80
C GLY A 86 -8.29 1.62 -15.34
N SER A 87 -7.30 1.18 -14.57
CA SER A 87 -7.41 1.14 -13.11
C SER A 87 -7.75 2.53 -12.57
N ILE A 88 -8.65 2.59 -11.58
CA ILE A 88 -9.03 3.86 -10.95
C ILE A 88 -7.82 4.61 -10.38
N GLN A 89 -6.76 3.90 -9.99
CA GLN A 89 -5.54 4.48 -9.44
C GLN A 89 -4.69 5.19 -10.50
N GLU A 90 -4.83 4.78 -11.77
CA GLU A 90 -4.10 5.33 -12.91
C GLU A 90 -4.94 6.31 -13.73
N LEU A 91 -5.93 6.93 -13.12
CA LEU A 91 -6.80 7.89 -13.78
C LEU A 91 -6.76 9.25 -13.08
N ASP A 92 -6.72 10.29 -13.87
CA ASP A 92 -6.92 11.66 -13.42
C ASP A 92 -8.39 12.11 -13.55
N PRO A 93 -8.80 13.20 -12.88
CA PRO A 93 -10.07 13.85 -13.14
C PRO A 93 -10.21 14.27 -14.62
N PRO A 94 -11.41 14.23 -15.21
CA PRO A 94 -12.68 13.90 -14.56
C PRO A 94 -13.01 12.40 -14.51
N ARG A 95 -12.24 11.55 -15.18
CA ARG A 95 -12.51 10.12 -15.32
C ARG A 95 -12.40 9.38 -13.99
N HIS A 96 -11.36 9.67 -13.22
CA HIS A 96 -11.19 9.20 -11.85
C HIS A 96 -12.45 9.48 -11.00
N ASP A 97 -12.95 10.72 -11.05
CA ASP A 97 -14.08 11.15 -10.22
C ASP A 97 -15.38 10.41 -10.55
N VAL A 98 -15.59 10.10 -11.82
CA VAL A 98 -16.77 9.32 -12.25
C VAL A 98 -16.75 7.92 -11.64
N LEU A 99 -15.61 7.22 -11.72
CA LEU A 99 -15.47 5.87 -11.16
C LEU A 99 -15.51 5.89 -9.62
N ARG A 100 -14.83 6.85 -9.01
CA ARG A 100 -14.82 7.00 -7.56
C ARG A 100 -16.22 7.25 -6.99
N LYS A 101 -17.05 8.03 -7.66
CA LYS A 101 -18.47 8.27 -7.26
C LYS A 101 -19.29 6.99 -7.25
N VAL A 102 -19.01 6.03 -8.11
CA VAL A 102 -19.70 4.73 -8.13
C VAL A 102 -19.33 3.89 -6.91
N LEU A 103 -18.05 3.90 -6.52
CA LEU A 103 -17.54 3.08 -5.41
C LEU A 103 -17.73 3.73 -4.04
N ALA A 104 -17.58 5.04 -3.94
CA ALA A 104 -17.55 5.78 -2.68
C ALA A 104 -18.71 5.47 -1.71
N PRO A 105 -19.96 5.29 -2.15
CA PRO A 105 -21.07 5.00 -1.23
C PRO A 105 -20.87 3.72 -0.40
N ARG A 106 -20.13 2.74 -0.93
CA ARG A 106 -19.84 1.46 -0.25
C ARG A 106 -18.78 1.60 0.85
N PHE A 107 -18.03 2.70 0.86
CA PHE A 107 -16.93 2.96 1.79
C PHE A 107 -17.21 4.12 2.75
N LEU A 108 -18.45 4.65 2.77
CA LEU A 108 -18.85 5.62 3.78
C LEU A 108 -18.94 4.95 5.16
N ASN A 109 -18.70 5.72 6.23
CA ASN A 109 -18.70 5.22 7.62
C ASN A 109 -19.93 4.37 7.97
N LYS A 110 -21.14 4.78 7.49
CA LYS A 110 -22.37 4.02 7.73
C LYS A 110 -22.35 2.64 7.04
N ALA A 111 -21.86 2.58 5.81
CA ALA A 111 -21.75 1.33 5.06
C ALA A 111 -20.70 0.42 5.71
N VAL A 112 -19.51 0.97 6.04
CA VAL A 112 -18.43 0.22 6.69
C VAL A 112 -18.90 -0.40 7.99
N LYS A 113 -19.62 0.33 8.85
CA LYS A 113 -20.21 -0.20 10.09
C LYS A 113 -21.20 -1.35 9.84
N SER A 114 -21.93 -1.32 8.72
CA SER A 114 -22.88 -2.40 8.40
C SER A 114 -22.22 -3.71 7.96
N TYR A 115 -20.93 -3.69 7.64
CA TYR A 115 -20.16 -4.87 7.27
C TYR A 115 -19.60 -5.64 8.48
N GLU A 116 -19.61 -5.05 9.68
CA GLU A 116 -19.05 -5.66 10.90
C GLU A 116 -19.54 -7.10 11.12
N PRO A 117 -20.86 -7.43 11.09
CA PRO A 117 -21.31 -8.82 11.27
C PRO A 117 -20.80 -9.77 10.18
N MET A 118 -20.66 -9.30 8.95
CA MET A 118 -20.12 -10.09 7.85
C MET A 118 -18.62 -10.38 8.05
N VAL A 119 -17.86 -9.39 8.50
CA VAL A 119 -16.42 -9.55 8.78
C VAL A 119 -16.22 -10.50 9.96
N GLU A 120 -17.00 -10.38 11.03
CA GLU A 120 -16.98 -11.31 12.17
C GLU A 120 -17.26 -12.75 11.75
N ALA A 121 -18.31 -12.95 10.93
CA ALA A 121 -18.64 -14.29 10.41
C ALA A 121 -17.51 -14.84 9.53
N THR A 122 -16.94 -14.02 8.64
CA THR A 122 -15.79 -14.42 7.80
C THR A 122 -14.58 -14.81 8.65
N ALA A 123 -14.28 -14.06 9.69
CA ALA A 123 -13.20 -14.37 10.60
C ALA A 123 -13.43 -15.68 11.34
N ALA A 124 -14.66 -15.93 11.81
CA ALA A 124 -15.03 -17.19 12.48
C ALA A 124 -14.90 -18.39 11.53
N GLU A 125 -15.41 -18.30 10.31
CA GLU A 125 -15.25 -19.32 9.27
C GLU A 125 -13.77 -19.68 9.06
N LEU A 126 -12.92 -18.68 8.88
CA LEU A 126 -11.49 -18.90 8.65
C LEU A 126 -10.79 -19.52 9.87
N LEU A 127 -11.19 -19.16 11.09
CA LEU A 127 -10.62 -19.74 12.31
C LEU A 127 -11.06 -21.19 12.55
N GLU A 128 -12.29 -21.54 12.19
CA GLU A 128 -12.80 -22.92 12.27
C GLU A 128 -12.07 -23.86 11.31
N ASP A 129 -11.65 -23.35 10.15
CA ASP A 129 -10.89 -24.11 9.14
C ASP A 129 -9.42 -24.33 9.51
N LEU A 130 -8.90 -23.66 10.56
CA LEU A 130 -7.49 -23.81 10.95
C LEU A 130 -7.22 -25.17 11.60
N PRO A 131 -6.10 -25.85 11.25
CA PRO A 131 -5.69 -27.08 11.89
C PRO A 131 -5.31 -26.83 13.35
N HIS A 132 -5.92 -27.60 14.28
CA HIS A 132 -5.73 -27.40 15.72
C HIS A 132 -4.40 -27.89 16.29
N HIS A 133 -3.61 -28.66 15.53
CA HIS A 133 -2.44 -29.39 16.05
C HIS A 133 -1.26 -29.47 15.08
N ALA A 134 -1.12 -28.51 14.17
CA ALA A 134 -0.01 -28.44 13.22
C ALA A 134 0.66 -27.07 13.27
N ASP A 135 1.94 -27.02 12.89
CA ASP A 135 2.59 -25.75 12.58
C ASP A 135 1.86 -25.11 11.40
N LEU A 136 1.50 -23.85 11.57
CA LEU A 136 0.64 -23.12 10.64
C LEU A 136 1.26 -21.78 10.30
N ASP A 137 1.33 -21.46 9.01
CA ASP A 137 1.54 -20.09 8.56
C ASP A 137 0.22 -19.30 8.69
N LEU A 138 0.09 -18.57 9.81
CA LEU A 138 -1.07 -17.73 10.07
C LEU A 138 -1.22 -16.59 9.07
N GLY A 139 -0.11 -16.16 8.46
CA GLY A 139 -0.08 -15.18 7.39
C GLY A 139 -0.92 -15.63 6.20
N LEU A 140 -0.62 -16.80 5.68
CA LEU A 140 -1.32 -17.39 4.54
C LEU A 140 -2.71 -17.89 4.90
N ALA A 141 -2.86 -18.53 6.06
CA ALA A 141 -4.10 -19.20 6.42
C ALA A 141 -5.22 -18.25 6.87
N PHE A 142 -4.87 -17.09 7.44
CA PHE A 142 -5.84 -16.17 8.03
C PHE A 142 -5.65 -14.71 7.58
N THR A 143 -4.45 -14.11 7.83
CA THR A 143 -4.29 -12.66 7.71
C THR A 143 -4.34 -12.15 6.26
N GLN A 144 -3.97 -12.97 5.28
CA GLN A 144 -4.17 -12.65 3.86
C GLN A 144 -5.60 -12.90 3.39
N ARG A 145 -6.21 -14.00 3.85
CA ARG A 145 -7.54 -14.41 3.37
C ARG A 145 -8.65 -13.50 3.87
N LEU A 146 -8.61 -13.07 5.14
CA LEU A 146 -9.67 -12.25 5.73
C LEU A 146 -9.93 -10.93 4.97
N PRO A 147 -8.94 -10.08 4.65
CA PRO A 147 -9.20 -8.86 3.88
C PRO A 147 -9.63 -9.13 2.44
N ILE A 148 -9.10 -10.16 1.79
CA ILE A 148 -9.48 -10.52 0.42
C ILE A 148 -10.95 -10.96 0.38
N MET A 149 -11.37 -11.87 1.24
CA MET A 149 -12.76 -12.32 1.31
C MET A 149 -13.70 -11.18 1.69
N THR A 150 -13.27 -10.31 2.61
CA THR A 150 -14.03 -9.13 3.02
C THR A 150 -14.30 -8.19 1.84
N ILE A 151 -13.27 -7.79 1.10
CA ILE A 151 -13.45 -6.86 -0.03
C ILE A 151 -14.29 -7.48 -1.15
N PHE A 152 -14.13 -8.77 -1.41
CA PHE A 152 -14.90 -9.46 -2.43
C PHE A 152 -16.38 -9.54 -2.07
N ARG A 153 -16.71 -9.85 -0.82
CA ARG A 153 -18.10 -9.82 -0.31
C ARG A 153 -18.71 -8.42 -0.38
N ILE A 154 -17.94 -7.37 -0.07
CA ILE A 154 -18.38 -5.96 -0.21
C ILE A 154 -18.67 -5.61 -1.68
N LEU A 155 -17.85 -6.08 -2.60
CA LEU A 155 -18.00 -5.84 -4.03
C LEU A 155 -19.06 -6.74 -4.68
N GLY A 156 -19.50 -7.79 -3.99
CA GLY A 156 -20.48 -8.76 -4.50
C GLY A 156 -19.87 -9.76 -5.48
N ILE A 157 -18.59 -10.06 -5.36
CA ILE A 157 -17.90 -11.07 -6.15
C ILE A 157 -18.31 -12.46 -5.63
N PRO A 158 -18.73 -13.41 -6.49
CA PRO A 158 -19.10 -14.76 -6.06
C PRO A 158 -17.94 -15.49 -5.37
N GLU A 159 -18.23 -16.32 -4.36
CA GLU A 159 -17.19 -17.07 -3.65
C GLU A 159 -16.42 -18.05 -4.55
N ALA A 160 -17.06 -18.60 -5.56
CA ALA A 160 -16.41 -19.46 -6.53
C ALA A 160 -15.28 -18.76 -7.31
N ASP A 161 -15.35 -17.43 -7.42
CA ASP A 161 -14.34 -16.62 -8.11
C ASP A 161 -13.21 -16.15 -7.17
N ILE A 162 -13.35 -16.39 -5.84
CA ILE A 162 -12.33 -16.03 -4.86
C ILE A 162 -11.16 -17.02 -4.91
N ALA A 163 -11.42 -18.29 -5.14
CA ALA A 163 -10.44 -19.36 -5.06
C ALA A 163 -9.21 -19.16 -5.97
N TRP A 164 -9.39 -18.59 -7.16
CA TRP A 164 -8.29 -18.36 -8.10
C TRP A 164 -7.43 -17.13 -7.78
N THR A 165 -7.83 -16.29 -6.84
CA THR A 165 -7.07 -15.08 -6.43
C THR A 165 -6.16 -15.33 -5.23
N THR A 166 -6.23 -16.52 -4.63
CA THR A 166 -5.48 -16.91 -3.42
C THR A 166 -4.42 -17.98 -3.69
N ASP A 167 -4.31 -18.47 -4.93
CA ASP A 167 -3.25 -19.34 -5.43
C ASP A 167 -2.13 -18.50 -6.09
#